data_54c9cae649a352b4551ab7f15f4dda75
#
_entry.id   54c9cae649a352b4551ab7f15f4dda75
#
_cell.length_a   1.000
_cell.length_b   1.000
_cell.length_c   1.000
_cell.angle_alpha   90.00
_cell.angle_beta   90.00
_cell.angle_gamma   90.00
#
_symmetry.space_group_name_H-M   'P 1'
#
loop_
_entity.id
_entity.type
_entity.pdbx_description
1 polymer ?
#
loop_
_entity_poly.entity_id
_entity_poly.type
_entity_poly.pdbx_seq_one_letter_code
_entity_poly.pdbx_strand_id
1 'polypeptide(L)'
;MQKWLTICCLLLTNQLFAQLTYANLYVDYDSAVTFKNLRVIPIRYKGNGSHPPAVLQNTISFSEALQKNLISVQERGTTAIENVHWLSLINNSDKNIYVSSGEVLEGGRQDRVVTKDTIVTARSGRIDLPVMCVEEGRWSEKDKKFVYRKMANMHLRKTLDETKSQVQVWKEINNQLEKDKIKNKTLAYLSRDKDKAFTAAQNEYWQFLQKRLSPPDSNLVGIVCMSGDKILGSDIFISNQLFYGKWQPLMQGYIEEAIVFGAAPTVPDERIHKYLDQFLTDETMQEEFVKKNGKRFKSGGKVIHITTY
;
A
#
# COMPACT_ATOMS: atom_id res chain seq x y z
N MET A 1 48.62 5.93 -47.75
CA MET A 1 48.39 5.84 -46.30
C MET A 1 46.93 6.13 -46.02
N GLN A 2 46.08 5.14 -45.95
CA GLN A 2 44.61 5.27 -45.82
C GLN A 2 44.26 4.99 -44.37
N LYS A 3 43.82 6.09 -43.65
CA LYS A 3 43.40 5.99 -42.24
C LYS A 3 41.97 5.47 -42.20
N TRP A 4 41.77 4.26 -41.69
CA TRP A 4 40.45 3.71 -41.34
C TRP A 4 39.97 4.34 -40.04
N LEU A 5 38.91 5.15 -40.13
CA LEU A 5 38.17 5.64 -38.98
C LEU A 5 37.18 4.55 -38.58
N THR A 6 37.48 3.83 -37.52
CA THR A 6 36.54 2.91 -36.91
C THR A 6 35.54 3.68 -36.07
N ILE A 7 34.33 3.88 -36.60
CA ILE A 7 33.22 4.48 -35.87
C ILE A 7 32.69 3.36 -34.93
N CYS A 8 33.03 3.45 -33.65
CA CYS A 8 32.44 2.63 -32.59
C CYS A 8 31.02 3.16 -32.32
N CYS A 9 30.01 2.56 -32.96
CA CYS A 9 28.61 2.76 -32.56
C CYS A 9 28.42 2.13 -31.19
N LEU A 10 28.50 2.94 -30.14
CA LEU A 10 27.98 2.62 -28.80
C LEU A 10 26.47 2.47 -28.95
N LEU A 11 26.00 1.25 -29.15
CA LEU A 11 24.62 0.85 -28.93
C LEU A 11 24.34 1.07 -27.43
N LEU A 12 23.85 2.25 -27.09
CA LEU A 12 23.13 2.47 -25.83
C LEU A 12 21.90 1.57 -25.88
N THR A 13 22.06 0.36 -25.42
CA THR A 13 20.92 -0.48 -25.04
C THR A 13 20.25 0.24 -23.89
N ASN A 14 19.28 1.08 -24.21
CA ASN A 14 18.28 1.49 -23.23
C ASN A 14 17.66 0.19 -22.70
N GLN A 15 18.17 -0.27 -21.56
CA GLN A 15 17.52 -1.33 -20.85
C GLN A 15 16.14 -0.75 -20.46
N LEU A 16 15.13 -1.15 -21.20
CA LEU A 16 13.72 -0.95 -20.88
C LEU A 16 13.41 -1.70 -19.58
N PHE A 17 13.90 -1.15 -18.48
CA PHE A 17 13.67 -1.73 -17.17
C PHE A 17 12.24 -1.44 -16.75
N ALA A 18 11.55 -2.51 -16.54
CA ALA A 18 10.26 -2.73 -15.87
C ALA A 18 9.50 -1.44 -15.51
N GLN A 19 8.94 -0.80 -16.52
CA GLN A 19 7.91 0.20 -16.34
C GLN A 19 6.64 -0.51 -15.92
N LEU A 20 5.91 0.04 -14.97
CA LEU A 20 4.61 -0.49 -14.56
C LEU A 20 3.52 -0.01 -15.54
N THR A 21 3.64 -0.42 -16.79
CA THR A 21 2.74 -0.09 -17.92
C THR A 21 2.39 -1.35 -18.70
N TYR A 22 1.45 -1.25 -19.64
CA TYR A 22 1.09 -2.34 -20.56
C TYR A 22 2.26 -2.88 -21.40
N ALA A 23 3.37 -2.17 -21.50
CA ALA A 23 4.57 -2.73 -22.11
C ALA A 23 5.04 -4.01 -21.39
N ASN A 24 4.91 -4.04 -20.05
CA ASN A 24 5.38 -5.14 -19.21
C ASN A 24 4.28 -5.85 -18.42
N LEU A 25 3.09 -5.27 -18.34
CA LEU A 25 1.97 -5.77 -17.56
C LEU A 25 0.79 -6.19 -18.44
N TYR A 26 -0.01 -7.10 -17.92
CA TYR A 26 -1.34 -7.37 -18.42
C TYR A 26 -2.34 -7.53 -17.26
N VAL A 27 -3.59 -7.23 -17.55
CA VAL A 27 -4.71 -7.39 -16.61
C VAL A 27 -5.38 -8.72 -16.90
N ASP A 28 -5.43 -9.58 -15.89
CA ASP A 28 -5.91 -10.95 -16.03
C ASP A 28 -7.40 -11.04 -15.65
N TYR A 29 -8.26 -10.68 -16.60
CA TYR A 29 -9.72 -10.72 -16.40
C TYR A 29 -10.26 -12.13 -16.20
N ASP A 30 -9.61 -13.14 -16.81
CA ASP A 30 -10.03 -14.54 -16.72
C ASP A 30 -9.82 -15.12 -15.33
N SER A 31 -8.82 -14.60 -14.61
CA SER A 31 -8.55 -14.94 -13.21
C SER A 31 -9.23 -14.01 -12.20
N ALA A 32 -10.19 -13.19 -12.64
CA ALA A 32 -10.93 -12.31 -11.74
C ALA A 32 -11.70 -13.11 -10.69
N VAL A 33 -11.65 -12.65 -9.44
CA VAL A 33 -12.27 -13.30 -8.30
C VAL A 33 -13.32 -12.38 -7.71
N THR A 34 -14.55 -12.87 -7.56
CA THR A 34 -15.63 -12.14 -6.88
C THR A 34 -16.09 -12.88 -5.65
N PHE A 35 -16.19 -12.17 -4.53
CA PHE A 35 -16.80 -12.66 -3.30
C PHE A 35 -17.62 -11.57 -2.66
N LYS A 36 -18.93 -11.83 -2.48
CA LYS A 36 -19.89 -10.86 -1.93
C LYS A 36 -19.72 -9.49 -2.60
N ASN A 37 -19.33 -8.47 -1.85
CA ASN A 37 -19.22 -7.08 -2.30
C ASN A 37 -17.87 -6.72 -2.94
N LEU A 38 -16.94 -7.65 -3.10
CA LEU A 38 -15.60 -7.37 -3.63
C LEU A 38 -15.29 -8.21 -4.87
N ARG A 39 -14.91 -7.54 -5.96
CA ARG A 39 -14.29 -8.16 -7.13
C ARG A 39 -12.83 -7.70 -7.19
N VAL A 40 -11.93 -8.64 -7.40
CA VAL A 40 -10.49 -8.44 -7.52
C VAL A 40 -10.03 -8.99 -8.87
N ILE A 41 -9.35 -8.17 -9.66
CA ILE A 41 -8.75 -8.59 -10.92
C ILE A 41 -7.22 -8.51 -10.77
N PRO A 42 -6.51 -9.61 -11.00
CA PRO A 42 -5.05 -9.64 -10.92
C PRO A 42 -4.39 -8.82 -12.02
N ILE A 43 -3.24 -8.20 -11.70
CA ILE A 43 -2.35 -7.54 -12.65
C ILE A 43 -1.01 -8.28 -12.60
N ARG A 44 -0.54 -8.72 -13.76
CA ARG A 44 0.60 -9.63 -13.87
C ARG A 44 1.69 -9.08 -14.79
N TYR A 45 2.91 -9.49 -14.54
CA TYR A 45 4.00 -9.31 -15.51
C TYR A 45 3.81 -10.20 -16.75
N LYS A 46 4.18 -9.67 -17.91
CA LYS A 46 4.36 -10.42 -19.14
C LYS A 46 5.70 -11.18 -19.08
N GLY A 47 5.72 -12.45 -19.45
CA GLY A 47 6.95 -13.27 -19.47
C GLY A 47 7.27 -13.95 -18.12
N ASN A 48 8.53 -14.29 -17.89
CA ASN A 48 8.97 -15.17 -16.81
C ASN A 48 9.27 -14.42 -15.50
N GLY A 49 8.26 -13.78 -14.95
CA GLY A 49 8.34 -13.17 -13.61
C GLY A 49 8.98 -11.79 -13.55
N SER A 50 8.79 -11.15 -12.41
CA SER A 50 9.34 -9.84 -12.11
C SER A 50 10.77 -9.96 -11.55
N HIS A 51 11.71 -9.23 -12.13
CA HIS A 51 13.06 -9.12 -11.58
C HIS A 51 13.16 -7.86 -10.73
N PRO A 52 13.23 -7.98 -9.40
CA PRO A 52 13.33 -6.81 -8.54
C PRO A 52 14.62 -6.03 -8.84
N PRO A 53 14.55 -4.70 -8.95
CA PRO A 53 15.76 -3.88 -9.12
C PRO A 53 16.70 -4.04 -7.93
N ALA A 54 17.99 -3.74 -8.12
CA ALA A 54 19.03 -3.88 -7.10
C ALA A 54 18.66 -3.20 -5.76
N VAL A 55 17.98 -2.04 -5.81
CA VAL A 55 17.52 -1.30 -4.63
C VAL A 55 16.52 -2.10 -3.77
N LEU A 56 15.86 -3.10 -4.35
CA LEU A 56 14.91 -3.98 -3.65
C LEU A 56 15.49 -5.34 -3.27
N GLN A 57 16.74 -5.60 -3.63
CA GLN A 57 17.40 -6.81 -3.15
C GLN A 57 17.43 -6.78 -1.62
N ASN A 58 17.15 -7.93 -1.00
CA ASN A 58 17.11 -8.07 0.45
C ASN A 58 16.08 -7.15 1.14
N THR A 59 15.00 -6.76 0.44
CA THR A 59 13.92 -5.92 0.98
C THR A 59 12.76 -6.77 1.47
N ILE A 60 12.29 -6.48 2.69
CA ILE A 60 11.09 -7.08 3.28
C ILE A 60 10.05 -6.01 3.59
N SER A 61 8.81 -6.43 3.84
CA SER A 61 7.74 -5.51 4.22
C SER A 61 7.88 -4.99 5.65
N PHE A 62 7.29 -3.84 5.92
CA PHE A 62 7.26 -3.23 7.24
C PHE A 62 6.58 -4.13 8.28
N SER A 63 5.47 -4.76 7.90
CA SER A 63 4.76 -5.72 8.75
C SER A 63 5.64 -6.91 9.14
N GLU A 64 6.33 -7.51 8.17
CA GLU A 64 7.24 -8.62 8.40
C GLU A 64 8.42 -8.22 9.32
N ALA A 65 9.00 -7.04 9.07
CA ALA A 65 10.11 -6.53 9.86
C ALA A 65 9.74 -6.31 11.34
N LEU A 66 8.53 -5.76 11.61
CA LEU A 66 8.01 -5.60 12.97
C LEU A 66 7.70 -6.93 13.63
N GLN A 67 7.03 -7.86 12.93
CA GLN A 67 6.71 -9.19 13.46
C GLN A 67 7.95 -10.00 13.83
N LYS A 68 9.02 -9.86 13.02
CA LYS A 68 10.31 -10.52 13.27
C LYS A 68 11.21 -9.77 14.26
N ASN A 69 10.75 -8.64 14.82
CA ASN A 69 11.54 -7.76 15.70
C ASN A 69 12.89 -7.30 15.09
N LEU A 70 12.95 -7.15 13.78
CA LEU A 70 14.13 -6.65 13.06
C LEU A 70 14.27 -5.14 13.14
N ILE A 71 13.16 -4.47 13.41
CA ILE A 71 13.06 -3.01 13.61
C ILE A 71 12.25 -2.71 14.87
N SER A 72 12.41 -1.51 15.38
CA SER A 72 11.57 -0.98 16.45
C SER A 72 11.02 0.39 16.07
N VAL A 73 9.81 0.69 16.56
CA VAL A 73 9.14 1.97 16.37
C VAL A 73 8.78 2.54 17.75
N GLN A 74 9.08 3.80 17.97
CA GLN A 74 8.93 4.47 19.26
C GLN A 74 8.42 5.90 19.05
N GLU A 75 7.80 6.48 20.08
CA GLU A 75 7.50 7.92 20.11
C GLU A 75 8.80 8.73 19.93
N ARG A 76 8.69 9.85 19.20
CA ARG A 76 9.80 10.76 18.96
C ARG A 76 9.71 11.97 19.88
N GLY A 77 10.80 12.24 20.57
CA GLY A 77 10.90 13.43 21.44
C GLY A 77 11.07 13.09 22.91
N THR A 78 11.29 14.14 23.69
CA THR A 78 11.34 14.12 25.16
C THR A 78 9.96 14.42 25.74
N THR A 79 9.79 14.20 27.02
CA THR A 79 8.53 14.48 27.76
C THR A 79 8.02 15.93 27.60
N ALA A 80 8.91 16.87 27.28
CA ALA A 80 8.59 18.29 27.15
C ALA A 80 8.25 18.72 25.70
N ILE A 81 8.76 17.99 24.68
CA ILE A 81 8.58 18.34 23.26
C ILE A 81 8.35 17.03 22.48
N GLU A 82 7.11 16.59 22.40
CA GLU A 82 6.76 15.43 21.58
C GLU A 82 6.31 15.89 20.20
N ASN A 83 6.83 15.22 19.18
CA ASN A 83 6.46 15.51 17.82
C ASN A 83 5.46 14.44 17.32
N VAL A 84 4.18 14.80 17.33
CA VAL A 84 3.07 13.91 16.96
C VAL A 84 3.07 13.47 15.49
N HIS A 85 3.81 14.17 14.63
CA HIS A 85 3.87 13.90 13.19
C HIS A 85 4.98 12.93 12.78
N TRP A 86 5.82 12.52 13.74
CA TRP A 86 6.96 11.66 13.48
C TRP A 86 7.11 10.61 14.58
N LEU A 87 7.39 9.38 14.15
CA LEU A 87 7.88 8.33 15.02
C LEU A 87 9.37 8.09 14.74
N SER A 88 10.08 7.55 15.71
CA SER A 88 11.45 7.07 15.54
C SER A 88 11.41 5.60 15.13
N LEU A 89 11.84 5.29 13.92
CA LEU A 89 12.06 3.92 13.44
C LEU A 89 13.55 3.61 13.54
N ILE A 90 13.91 2.46 14.11
CA ILE A 90 15.29 2.00 14.24
C ILE A 90 15.45 0.71 13.44
N ASN A 91 16.34 0.73 12.44
CA ASN A 91 16.70 -0.45 11.64
C ASN A 91 18.18 -0.79 11.84
N ASN A 92 18.44 -1.79 12.68
CA ASN A 92 19.79 -2.33 12.88
C ASN A 92 19.98 -3.66 12.12
N SER A 93 18.97 -4.13 11.40
CA SER A 93 19.03 -5.38 10.63
C SER A 93 19.82 -5.23 9.33
N ASP A 94 20.15 -6.36 8.70
CA ASP A 94 20.75 -6.44 7.38
C ASP A 94 19.73 -6.34 6.22
N LYS A 95 18.46 -6.05 6.53
CA LYS A 95 17.36 -5.96 5.58
C LYS A 95 17.01 -4.52 5.24
N ASN A 96 16.71 -4.26 3.98
CA ASN A 96 15.96 -3.07 3.60
C ASN A 96 14.48 -3.27 3.95
N ILE A 97 13.83 -2.22 4.41
CA ILE A 97 12.43 -2.29 4.83
C ILE A 97 11.59 -1.39 3.93
N TYR A 98 10.62 -1.96 3.22
CA TYR A 98 9.65 -1.16 2.47
C TYR A 98 8.46 -0.82 3.36
N VAL A 99 8.30 0.47 3.61
CA VAL A 99 7.20 1.08 4.37
C VAL A 99 6.28 1.80 3.40
N SER A 100 4.96 1.55 3.50
CA SER A 100 3.96 2.21 2.64
C SER A 100 3.12 3.20 3.43
N SER A 101 2.73 4.30 2.80
CA SER A 101 1.65 5.16 3.30
C SER A 101 0.36 4.35 3.46
N GLY A 102 -0.39 4.62 4.51
CA GLY A 102 -1.61 3.90 4.86
C GLY A 102 -1.41 2.72 5.83
N GLU A 103 -0.16 2.35 6.17
CA GLU A 103 0.10 1.31 7.18
C GLU A 103 -0.22 1.82 8.58
N VAL A 104 -1.03 1.05 9.33
CA VAL A 104 -1.54 1.43 10.65
C VAL A 104 -0.78 0.71 11.75
N LEU A 105 -0.33 1.47 12.73
CA LEU A 105 0.36 1.04 13.94
C LEU A 105 -0.52 1.29 15.15
N GLU A 106 -0.72 0.29 15.98
CA GLU A 106 -1.33 0.44 17.30
C GLU A 106 -0.24 0.59 18.36
N GLY A 107 -0.37 1.57 19.24
CA GLY A 107 0.55 1.73 20.37
C GLY A 107 0.84 3.18 20.72
N GLY A 108 1.90 3.38 21.48
CA GLY A 108 2.32 4.69 21.95
C GLY A 108 1.21 5.49 22.63
N ARG A 109 1.28 6.81 22.56
CA ARG A 109 0.24 7.70 23.09
C ARG A 109 -1.06 7.63 22.32
N GLN A 110 -0.99 7.38 21.02
CA GLN A 110 -2.11 7.23 20.09
C GLN A 110 -1.72 6.29 18.97
N ASP A 111 -2.71 5.62 18.38
CA ASP A 111 -2.49 4.84 17.16
C ASP A 111 -2.08 5.76 16.01
N ARG A 112 -1.24 5.26 15.11
CA ARG A 112 -0.65 6.04 14.01
C ARG A 112 -0.91 5.40 12.66
N VAL A 113 -0.98 6.22 11.64
CA VAL A 113 -0.92 5.80 10.23
C VAL A 113 0.29 6.43 9.56
N VAL A 114 1.04 5.64 8.82
CA VAL A 114 2.17 6.12 8.00
C VAL A 114 1.65 6.98 6.87
N THR A 115 2.33 8.12 6.60
CA THR A 115 1.87 9.09 5.59
C THR A 115 2.72 9.12 4.33
N LYS A 116 3.85 8.39 4.27
CA LYS A 116 4.77 8.43 3.14
C LYS A 116 5.41 7.08 2.88
N ASP A 117 5.43 6.68 1.59
CA ASP A 117 6.20 5.52 1.17
C ASP A 117 7.71 5.78 1.31
N THR A 118 8.45 4.81 1.80
CA THR A 118 9.91 4.90 1.93
C THR A 118 10.56 3.53 1.92
N ILE A 119 11.84 3.48 1.51
CA ILE A 119 12.72 2.34 1.76
C ILE A 119 13.71 2.74 2.85
N VAL A 120 13.62 2.05 3.99
CA VAL A 120 14.55 2.18 5.09
C VAL A 120 15.71 1.22 4.83
N THR A 121 16.88 1.75 4.57
CA THR A 121 18.04 0.93 4.21
C THR A 121 18.53 0.07 5.39
N ALA A 122 19.12 -1.06 5.05
CA ALA A 122 19.78 -1.94 6.03
C ALA A 122 20.76 -1.14 6.89
N ARG A 123 20.76 -1.41 8.18
CA ARG A 123 21.68 -0.79 9.17
C ARG A 123 21.68 0.74 9.17
N SER A 124 20.57 1.37 8.75
CA SER A 124 20.45 2.84 8.74
C SER A 124 20.38 3.45 10.14
N GLY A 125 20.24 2.61 11.19
CA GLY A 125 20.02 3.10 12.55
C GLY A 125 18.67 3.78 12.69
N ARG A 126 18.65 4.93 13.34
CA ARG A 126 17.42 5.70 13.61
C ARG A 126 17.07 6.61 12.44
N ILE A 127 15.82 6.53 12.00
CA ILE A 127 15.22 7.45 11.04
C ILE A 127 13.89 8.00 11.55
N ASP A 128 13.46 9.10 10.98
CA ASP A 128 12.15 9.70 11.23
C ASP A 128 11.10 9.11 10.27
N LEU A 129 10.06 8.50 10.83
CA LEU A 129 8.92 7.95 10.10
C LEU A 129 7.75 8.95 10.17
N PRO A 130 7.33 9.54 9.05
CA PRO A 130 6.22 10.49 9.04
C PRO A 130 4.89 9.76 9.24
N VAL A 131 4.08 10.27 10.18
CA VAL A 131 2.81 9.66 10.58
C VAL A 131 1.74 10.71 10.85
N MET A 132 0.48 10.27 10.92
CA MET A 132 -0.66 10.98 11.50
C MET A 132 -1.33 10.13 12.57
N CYS A 133 -2.00 10.80 13.53
CA CYS A 133 -2.79 10.13 14.55
C CYS A 133 -4.08 9.59 13.95
N VAL A 134 -4.46 8.36 14.31
CA VAL A 134 -5.74 7.74 13.92
C VAL A 134 -6.59 7.36 15.13
N GLU A 135 -6.34 8.02 16.25
CA GLU A 135 -7.09 7.93 17.50
C GLU A 135 -7.08 9.29 18.19
N GLU A 136 -8.15 10.07 18.06
CA GLU A 136 -8.18 11.47 18.50
C GLU A 136 -8.18 11.62 20.03
N GLY A 137 -8.96 10.80 20.71
CA GLY A 137 -9.28 11.00 22.13
C GLY A 137 -8.33 10.33 23.13
N ARG A 138 -7.24 9.67 22.71
CA ARG A 138 -6.26 9.07 23.62
C ARG A 138 -4.93 9.83 23.61
N TRP A 139 -4.44 10.14 24.80
CA TRP A 139 -3.11 10.72 25.00
C TRP A 139 -2.47 10.14 26.27
N SER A 140 -2.23 8.84 26.25
CA SER A 140 -1.72 8.08 27.39
C SER A 140 -0.85 6.92 26.91
N GLU A 141 -0.27 6.18 27.84
CA GLU A 141 0.48 4.95 27.55
C GLU A 141 1.68 5.16 26.62
N LYS A 142 2.48 6.21 26.85
CA LYS A 142 3.65 6.55 26.02
C LYS A 142 4.59 5.36 25.76
N ASP A 143 4.79 4.49 26.74
CA ASP A 143 5.74 3.38 26.68
C ASP A 143 5.13 2.12 26.03
N LYS A 144 3.86 2.16 25.63
CA LYS A 144 3.23 1.08 24.88
C LYS A 144 3.94 0.91 23.54
N LYS A 145 4.51 -0.27 23.30
CA LYS A 145 5.18 -0.57 22.03
C LYS A 145 4.24 -0.46 20.87
N PHE A 146 4.73 0.09 19.75
CA PHE A 146 4.01 0.06 18.50
C PHE A 146 4.04 -1.34 17.89
N VAL A 147 2.86 -1.81 17.47
CA VAL A 147 2.70 -3.05 16.71
C VAL A 147 1.98 -2.78 15.41
N TYR A 148 2.35 -3.51 14.38
CA TYR A 148 1.68 -3.44 13.09
C TYR A 148 0.26 -4.03 13.19
N ARG A 149 -0.72 -3.37 12.56
CA ARG A 149 -2.09 -3.85 12.52
C ARG A 149 -2.57 -4.21 11.13
N LYS A 150 -2.67 -3.23 10.24
CA LYS A 150 -3.25 -3.40 8.90
C LYS A 150 -2.87 -2.27 7.96
N MET A 151 -3.28 -2.38 6.71
CA MET A 151 -3.39 -1.25 5.79
C MET A 151 -4.73 -0.56 6.01
N ALA A 152 -4.75 0.76 6.02
CA ALA A 152 -5.98 1.55 6.05
C ALA A 152 -6.85 1.27 4.81
N ASN A 153 -8.16 1.41 4.95
CA ASN A 153 -9.09 1.29 3.83
C ASN A 153 -8.90 2.43 2.81
N MET A 154 -9.52 2.30 1.64
CA MET A 154 -9.28 3.21 0.52
C MET A 154 -9.73 4.64 0.81
N HIS A 155 -10.84 4.85 1.53
CA HIS A 155 -11.30 6.18 1.93
C HIS A 155 -10.27 6.89 2.80
N LEU A 156 -9.72 6.21 3.81
CA LEU A 156 -8.71 6.81 4.68
C LEU A 156 -7.38 7.05 3.95
N ARG A 157 -6.94 6.10 3.09
CA ARG A 157 -5.72 6.27 2.27
C ARG A 157 -5.86 7.47 1.33
N LYS A 158 -7.00 7.60 0.66
CA LYS A 158 -7.32 8.73 -0.21
C LYS A 158 -7.28 10.05 0.55
N THR A 159 -7.96 10.11 1.72
CA THR A 159 -7.97 11.30 2.58
C THR A 159 -6.55 11.71 3.02
N LEU A 160 -5.70 10.74 3.39
CA LEU A 160 -4.30 10.99 3.75
C LEU A 160 -3.52 11.64 2.60
N ASP A 161 -3.64 11.09 1.40
CA ASP A 161 -2.84 11.50 0.26
C ASP A 161 -3.32 12.81 -0.36
N GLU A 162 -4.64 13.06 -0.40
CA GLU A 162 -5.22 14.27 -0.99
C GLU A 162 -5.12 15.48 -0.06
N THR A 163 -5.41 15.28 1.24
CA THR A 163 -5.56 16.41 2.16
C THR A 163 -4.28 16.74 2.93
N LYS A 164 -3.48 15.73 3.25
CA LYS A 164 -2.29 15.83 4.12
C LYS A 164 -2.61 16.55 5.45
N SER A 165 -3.84 16.40 5.93
CA SER A 165 -4.40 17.12 7.07
C SER A 165 -4.83 16.19 8.18
N GLN A 166 -4.26 16.36 9.37
CA GLN A 166 -4.65 15.62 10.57
C GLN A 166 -6.14 15.77 10.89
N VAL A 167 -6.69 16.98 10.74
CA VAL A 167 -8.11 17.26 11.00
C VAL A 167 -9.02 16.50 10.02
N GLN A 168 -8.65 16.44 8.74
CA GLN A 168 -9.44 15.71 7.75
C GLN A 168 -9.37 14.20 7.97
N VAL A 169 -8.23 13.67 8.41
CA VAL A 169 -8.06 12.26 8.80
C VAL A 169 -9.00 11.91 9.96
N TRP A 170 -9.06 12.71 11.02
CA TRP A 170 -9.98 12.50 12.13
C TRP A 170 -11.44 12.59 11.72
N LYS A 171 -11.77 13.60 10.89
CA LYS A 171 -13.13 13.74 10.33
C LYS A 171 -13.55 12.51 9.53
N GLU A 172 -12.66 11.98 8.67
CA GLU A 172 -12.94 10.78 7.91
C GLU A 172 -13.15 9.56 8.81
N ILE A 173 -12.29 9.38 9.82
CA ILE A 173 -12.43 8.29 10.80
C ILE A 173 -13.78 8.39 11.53
N ASN A 174 -14.14 9.57 11.99
CA ASN A 174 -15.42 9.80 12.69
C ASN A 174 -16.62 9.47 11.79
N ASN A 175 -16.61 9.94 10.55
CA ASN A 175 -17.65 9.63 9.57
C ASN A 175 -17.80 8.10 9.36
N GLN A 176 -16.69 7.37 9.31
CA GLN A 176 -16.70 5.91 9.17
C GLN A 176 -17.28 5.22 10.42
N LEU A 177 -16.87 5.64 11.62
CA LEU A 177 -17.38 5.08 12.87
C LEU A 177 -18.87 5.35 13.07
N GLU A 178 -19.33 6.55 12.72
CA GLU A 178 -20.77 6.92 12.78
C GLU A 178 -21.61 6.06 11.82
N LYS A 179 -21.14 5.88 10.59
CA LYS A 179 -21.79 5.05 9.58
C LYS A 179 -21.99 3.62 10.07
N ASP A 180 -20.99 3.06 10.75
CA ASP A 180 -21.03 1.71 11.31
C ASP A 180 -21.71 1.64 12.68
N LYS A 181 -22.15 2.79 13.21
CA LYS A 181 -22.74 2.90 14.56
C LYS A 181 -21.79 2.43 15.66
N ILE A 182 -20.48 2.54 15.44
CA ILE A 182 -19.45 2.17 16.43
C ILE A 182 -19.26 3.33 17.41
N LYS A 183 -19.61 3.10 18.67
CA LYS A 183 -19.37 4.05 19.74
C LYS A 183 -18.02 3.77 20.39
N ASN A 184 -17.09 4.72 20.29
CA ASN A 184 -15.80 4.66 20.93
C ASN A 184 -15.42 6.02 21.51
N LYS A 185 -14.99 6.05 22.78
CA LYS A 185 -14.63 7.30 23.49
C LYS A 185 -13.41 7.99 22.90
N THR A 186 -12.51 7.24 22.28
CA THR A 186 -11.23 7.76 21.76
C THR A 186 -11.26 7.98 20.24
N LEU A 187 -12.39 7.75 19.58
CA LEU A 187 -12.55 7.87 18.13
C LEU A 187 -11.40 7.18 17.36
N ALA A 188 -11.03 5.95 17.81
CA ALA A 188 -9.93 5.21 17.23
C ALA A 188 -10.36 4.48 15.95
N TYR A 189 -9.58 4.61 14.88
CA TYR A 189 -9.79 3.89 13.61
C TYR A 189 -9.88 2.37 13.81
N LEU A 190 -9.05 1.83 14.70
CA LEU A 190 -9.03 0.39 15.02
C LEU A 190 -10.20 -0.09 15.89
N SER A 191 -11.14 0.78 16.26
CA SER A 191 -12.31 0.38 17.07
C SER A 191 -13.17 -0.66 16.39
N ARG A 192 -13.28 -0.60 15.06
CA ARG A 192 -14.03 -1.57 14.25
C ARG A 192 -13.48 -2.98 14.38
N ASP A 193 -12.20 -3.14 14.53
CA ASP A 193 -11.54 -4.46 14.65
C ASP A 193 -11.91 -5.20 15.95
N LYS A 194 -12.58 -4.51 16.90
CA LYS A 194 -13.13 -5.11 18.12
C LYS A 194 -14.55 -5.66 17.94
N ASP A 195 -15.22 -5.32 16.84
CA ASP A 195 -16.53 -5.87 16.50
C ASP A 195 -16.38 -7.29 15.97
N LYS A 196 -17.07 -8.23 16.62
CA LYS A 196 -16.98 -9.66 16.29
C LYS A 196 -17.61 -10.00 14.94
N ALA A 197 -18.71 -9.32 14.58
CA ALA A 197 -19.39 -9.56 13.32
C ALA A 197 -18.55 -9.05 12.14
N PHE A 198 -17.95 -7.85 12.30
CA PHE A 198 -17.00 -7.31 11.32
C PHE A 198 -15.79 -8.22 11.13
N THR A 199 -15.17 -8.65 12.22
CA THR A 199 -13.97 -9.51 12.17
C THR A 199 -14.30 -10.88 11.53
N ALA A 200 -15.47 -11.46 11.83
CA ALA A 200 -15.92 -12.70 11.21
C ALA A 200 -16.12 -12.52 9.69
N ALA A 201 -16.80 -11.45 9.27
CA ALA A 201 -16.99 -11.13 7.86
C ALA A 201 -15.64 -10.92 7.14
N GLN A 202 -14.72 -10.17 7.74
CA GLN A 202 -13.37 -9.93 7.20
C GLN A 202 -12.61 -11.26 7.01
N ASN A 203 -12.71 -12.18 7.97
CA ASN A 203 -12.08 -13.50 7.88
C ASN A 203 -12.67 -14.36 6.75
N GLU A 204 -14.00 -14.31 6.51
CA GLU A 204 -14.62 -15.05 5.40
C GLU A 204 -14.08 -14.55 4.04
N TYR A 205 -14.01 -13.22 3.83
CA TYR A 205 -13.41 -12.64 2.63
C TYR A 205 -11.96 -13.09 2.45
N TRP A 206 -11.17 -12.98 3.51
CA TRP A 206 -9.76 -13.32 3.46
C TRP A 206 -9.53 -14.79 3.11
N GLN A 207 -10.23 -15.71 3.78
CA GLN A 207 -10.12 -17.14 3.50
C GLN A 207 -10.51 -17.50 2.07
N PHE A 208 -11.51 -16.82 1.51
CA PHE A 208 -11.95 -17.04 0.14
C PHE A 208 -10.88 -16.54 -0.86
N LEU A 209 -10.39 -15.32 -0.68
CA LEU A 209 -9.44 -14.69 -1.58
C LEU A 209 -8.06 -15.34 -1.50
N GLN A 210 -7.60 -15.67 -0.31
CA GLN A 210 -6.31 -16.32 -0.09
C GLN A 210 -6.19 -17.64 -0.86
N LYS A 211 -7.25 -18.44 -0.91
CA LYS A 211 -7.24 -19.73 -1.63
C LYS A 211 -7.08 -19.56 -3.16
N ARG A 212 -7.46 -18.41 -3.71
CA ARG A 212 -7.51 -18.18 -5.17
C ARG A 212 -6.37 -17.31 -5.69
N LEU A 213 -5.83 -16.46 -4.86
CA LEU A 213 -4.79 -15.48 -5.24
C LEU A 213 -3.52 -15.63 -4.40
N SER A 214 -3.30 -16.83 -3.79
CA SER A 214 -2.11 -17.07 -2.95
C SER A 214 -0.89 -17.50 -3.76
N PRO A 215 0.32 -17.37 -3.20
CA PRO A 215 1.56 -17.90 -3.81
C PRO A 215 1.43 -19.42 -4.11
N PRO A 216 2.09 -19.93 -5.14
CA PRO A 216 3.25 -19.34 -5.82
C PRO A 216 2.95 -18.76 -7.21
N ASP A 217 2.17 -17.69 -7.33
CA ASP A 217 2.00 -17.02 -8.61
C ASP A 217 3.13 -16.00 -8.82
N SER A 218 4.18 -16.40 -9.56
CA SER A 218 5.41 -15.61 -9.72
C SER A 218 5.22 -14.32 -10.52
N ASN A 219 4.14 -14.19 -11.27
CA ASN A 219 3.89 -13.04 -12.14
C ASN A 219 2.92 -12.03 -11.55
N LEU A 220 2.19 -12.39 -10.49
CA LEU A 220 1.24 -11.49 -9.83
C LEU A 220 1.97 -10.36 -9.12
N VAL A 221 1.70 -9.11 -9.54
CA VAL A 221 2.37 -7.92 -8.99
C VAL A 221 1.41 -6.82 -8.58
N GLY A 222 0.12 -6.98 -8.85
CA GLY A 222 -0.87 -5.98 -8.48
C GLY A 222 -2.29 -6.48 -8.63
N ILE A 223 -3.20 -5.64 -8.22
CA ILE A 223 -4.65 -5.86 -8.29
C ILE A 223 -5.37 -4.57 -8.62
N VAL A 224 -6.53 -4.70 -9.24
CA VAL A 224 -7.56 -3.68 -9.25
C VAL A 224 -8.81 -4.25 -8.57
N CYS A 225 -9.42 -3.43 -7.69
CA CYS A 225 -10.54 -3.84 -6.85
C CYS A 225 -11.79 -3.02 -7.15
N MET A 226 -12.95 -3.67 -7.15
CA MET A 226 -14.25 -3.06 -7.39
C MET A 226 -15.26 -3.49 -6.33
N SER A 227 -16.21 -2.58 -6.03
CA SER A 227 -17.35 -2.86 -5.17
C SER A 227 -18.54 -1.98 -5.60
N GLY A 228 -19.73 -2.58 -5.70
CA GLY A 228 -20.88 -1.91 -6.28
C GLY A 228 -20.60 -1.45 -7.71
N ASP A 229 -20.94 -0.22 -8.00
CA ASP A 229 -20.70 0.47 -9.28
C ASP A 229 -19.38 1.24 -9.33
N LYS A 230 -18.45 1.01 -8.36
CA LYS A 230 -17.21 1.77 -8.21
C LYS A 230 -15.98 0.90 -8.38
N ILE A 231 -14.96 1.46 -9.03
CA ILE A 231 -13.59 0.99 -8.93
C ILE A 231 -13.02 1.59 -7.63
N LEU A 232 -12.65 0.73 -6.69
CA LEU A 232 -12.10 1.17 -5.39
C LEU A 232 -10.68 1.70 -5.54
N GLY A 233 -9.96 1.19 -6.52
CA GLY A 233 -8.57 1.55 -6.80
C GLY A 233 -7.72 0.37 -7.21
N SER A 234 -6.43 0.63 -7.39
CA SER A 234 -5.43 -0.40 -7.68
C SER A 234 -4.15 -0.18 -6.89
N ASP A 235 -3.45 -1.27 -6.61
CA ASP A 235 -2.08 -1.26 -6.08
C ASP A 235 -1.22 -2.18 -6.95
N ILE A 236 -0.13 -1.63 -7.52
CA ILE A 236 0.76 -2.34 -8.44
C ILE A 236 2.21 -2.14 -8.00
N PHE A 237 2.91 -3.22 -7.79
CA PHE A 237 4.30 -3.24 -7.30
C PHE A 237 5.27 -3.66 -8.41
N ILE A 238 6.50 -3.17 -8.32
CA ILE A 238 7.54 -3.53 -9.28
C ILE A 238 8.00 -4.99 -9.15
N SER A 239 7.64 -5.69 -8.09
CA SER A 239 7.99 -7.08 -7.92
C SER A 239 6.92 -7.88 -7.20
N ASN A 240 6.83 -9.15 -7.56
CA ASN A 240 6.01 -10.15 -6.92
C ASN A 240 6.33 -10.28 -5.41
N GLN A 241 7.61 -10.25 -5.04
CA GLN A 241 8.04 -10.31 -3.64
C GLN A 241 7.47 -9.16 -2.82
N LEU A 242 7.48 -7.91 -3.33
CA LEU A 242 6.89 -6.77 -2.64
C LEU A 242 5.38 -6.88 -2.56
N PHE A 243 4.73 -7.30 -3.64
CA PHE A 243 3.29 -7.51 -3.66
C PHE A 243 2.86 -8.49 -2.58
N TYR A 244 3.45 -9.69 -2.54
CA TYR A 244 3.08 -10.68 -1.53
C TYR A 244 3.50 -10.30 -0.10
N GLY A 245 4.59 -9.55 0.05
CA GLY A 245 4.94 -8.97 1.35
C GLY A 245 3.91 -7.96 1.89
N LYS A 246 3.05 -7.42 1.01
CA LYS A 246 1.96 -6.50 1.35
C LYS A 246 0.57 -7.12 1.18
N TRP A 247 0.47 -8.31 0.63
CA TRP A 247 -0.77 -8.95 0.20
C TRP A 247 -1.85 -8.96 1.27
N GLN A 248 -1.58 -9.56 2.42
CA GLN A 248 -2.57 -9.68 3.48
C GLN A 248 -3.01 -8.31 4.04
N PRO A 249 -2.10 -7.40 4.46
CA PRO A 249 -2.48 -6.08 4.92
C PRO A 249 -3.27 -5.28 3.89
N LEU A 250 -2.86 -5.34 2.63
CA LEU A 250 -3.48 -4.62 1.53
C LEU A 250 -4.92 -5.09 1.32
N MET A 251 -5.12 -6.41 1.28
CA MET A 251 -6.45 -6.99 1.13
C MET A 251 -7.35 -6.69 2.31
N GLN A 252 -6.84 -6.62 3.54
CA GLN A 252 -7.62 -6.18 4.69
C GLN A 252 -8.22 -4.79 4.48
N GLY A 253 -7.48 -3.86 3.89
CA GLY A 253 -7.98 -2.52 3.56
C GLY A 253 -9.09 -2.53 2.50
N TYR A 254 -8.95 -3.31 1.42
CA TYR A 254 -9.99 -3.46 0.39
C TYR A 254 -11.21 -4.23 0.89
N ILE A 255 -11.02 -5.25 1.70
CA ILE A 255 -12.12 -6.02 2.33
C ILE A 255 -12.92 -5.12 3.28
N GLU A 256 -12.23 -4.33 4.11
CA GLU A 256 -12.89 -3.35 4.99
C GLU A 256 -13.74 -2.38 4.17
N GLU A 257 -13.20 -1.85 3.09
CA GLU A 257 -13.92 -0.98 2.17
C GLU A 257 -15.19 -1.64 1.62
N ALA A 258 -15.09 -2.89 1.16
CA ALA A 258 -16.21 -3.64 0.60
C ALA A 258 -17.27 -4.01 1.64
N ILE A 259 -16.88 -4.27 2.90
CA ILE A 259 -17.82 -4.56 3.99
C ILE A 259 -18.58 -3.31 4.41
N VAL A 260 -17.87 -2.18 4.58
CA VAL A 260 -18.43 -0.97 5.19
C VAL A 260 -19.20 -0.12 4.17
N PHE A 261 -18.67 0.01 2.96
CA PHE A 261 -19.18 0.93 1.94
C PHE A 261 -19.70 0.24 0.69
N GLY A 262 -19.48 -1.08 0.57
CA GLY A 262 -19.65 -1.79 -0.66
C GLY A 262 -21.04 -2.35 -0.91
N ALA A 263 -21.22 -2.79 -2.17
CA ALA A 263 -22.35 -3.55 -2.67
C ALA A 263 -21.85 -4.60 -3.68
N ALA A 264 -22.72 -5.51 -4.12
CA ALA A 264 -22.37 -6.48 -5.15
C ALA A 264 -21.78 -5.77 -6.40
N PRO A 265 -20.60 -6.20 -6.91
CA PRO A 265 -19.91 -5.51 -7.99
C PRO A 265 -20.71 -5.53 -9.29
N THR A 266 -20.89 -4.36 -9.90
CA THR A 266 -21.63 -4.16 -11.16
C THR A 266 -20.81 -3.43 -12.22
N VAL A 267 -19.55 -3.12 -11.94
CA VAL A 267 -18.67 -2.40 -12.90
C VAL A 267 -18.36 -3.31 -14.09
N PRO A 268 -18.73 -2.91 -15.33
CA PRO A 268 -18.42 -3.69 -16.52
C PRO A 268 -16.92 -3.61 -16.86
N ASP A 269 -16.40 -4.67 -17.49
CA ASP A 269 -14.97 -4.78 -17.84
C ASP A 269 -14.49 -3.64 -18.74
N GLU A 270 -15.33 -3.18 -19.66
CA GLU A 270 -15.02 -2.02 -20.52
C GLU A 270 -14.71 -0.75 -19.70
N ARG A 271 -15.44 -0.50 -18.62
CA ARG A 271 -15.17 0.65 -17.73
C ARG A 271 -13.87 0.47 -16.96
N ILE A 272 -13.55 -0.78 -16.58
CA ILE A 272 -12.28 -1.11 -15.91
C ILE A 272 -11.13 -0.91 -16.88
N HIS A 273 -11.26 -1.35 -18.13
CA HIS A 273 -10.27 -1.10 -19.18
C HIS A 273 -10.00 0.40 -19.35
N LYS A 274 -11.04 1.18 -19.57
CA LYS A 274 -10.92 2.65 -19.71
C LYS A 274 -10.25 3.33 -18.51
N TYR A 275 -10.49 2.82 -17.32
CA TYR A 275 -9.83 3.32 -16.11
C TYR A 275 -8.33 2.99 -16.10
N LEU A 276 -7.97 1.74 -16.37
CA LEU A 276 -6.58 1.28 -16.36
C LEU A 276 -5.77 1.91 -17.49
N ASP A 277 -6.37 2.14 -18.67
CA ASP A 277 -5.74 2.79 -19.81
C ASP A 277 -5.21 4.19 -19.49
N GLN A 278 -5.83 4.89 -18.55
CA GLN A 278 -5.42 6.23 -18.15
C GLN A 278 -4.04 6.27 -17.47
N PHE A 279 -3.55 5.13 -16.97
CA PHE A 279 -2.25 5.11 -16.29
C PHE A 279 -1.37 3.88 -16.59
N LEU A 280 -1.86 2.89 -17.34
CA LEU A 280 -1.03 1.76 -17.75
C LEU A 280 -0.55 1.87 -19.21
N THR A 281 -1.05 2.80 -20.01
CA THR A 281 -0.68 2.98 -21.41
C THR A 281 0.79 3.41 -21.52
N ASP A 282 1.18 4.45 -20.83
CA ASP A 282 2.56 4.96 -20.79
C ASP A 282 2.87 5.74 -19.50
N GLU A 283 4.15 6.06 -19.28
CA GLU A 283 4.60 6.75 -18.05
C GLU A 283 4.10 8.18 -17.93
N THR A 284 3.91 8.88 -19.04
CA THR A 284 3.46 10.28 -19.06
C THR A 284 1.99 10.34 -18.61
N MET A 285 1.14 9.52 -19.23
CA MET A 285 -0.26 9.39 -18.81
C MET A 285 -0.37 8.92 -17.37
N GLN A 286 0.47 7.97 -16.96
CA GLN A 286 0.53 7.49 -15.58
C GLN A 286 0.83 8.64 -14.61
N GLU A 287 1.84 9.47 -14.91
CA GLU A 287 2.21 10.59 -14.04
C GLU A 287 1.10 11.63 -13.92
N GLU A 288 0.43 11.95 -15.01
CA GLU A 288 -0.68 12.90 -15.02
C GLU A 288 -1.88 12.37 -14.24
N PHE A 289 -2.24 11.10 -14.44
CA PHE A 289 -3.36 10.47 -13.77
C PHE A 289 -3.17 10.40 -12.25
N VAL A 290 -2.01 9.90 -11.79
CA VAL A 290 -1.75 9.72 -10.35
C VAL A 290 -1.59 11.02 -9.58
N LYS A 291 -1.28 12.15 -10.22
CA LYS A 291 -1.29 13.48 -9.57
C LYS A 291 -2.65 13.84 -8.96
N LYS A 292 -3.74 13.33 -9.53
CA LYS A 292 -5.12 13.62 -9.11
C LYS A 292 -5.82 12.42 -8.49
N ASN A 293 -5.44 11.20 -8.87
CA ASN A 293 -6.19 9.99 -8.56
C ASN A 293 -5.35 8.93 -7.86
N GLY A 294 -4.25 9.32 -7.23
CA GLY A 294 -3.39 8.33 -6.58
C GLY A 294 -2.00 8.85 -6.28
N LYS A 295 -1.05 7.96 -6.26
CA LYS A 295 0.37 8.28 -6.07
C LYS A 295 1.28 7.24 -6.73
N ARG A 296 2.51 7.63 -6.90
CA ARG A 296 3.59 6.83 -7.47
C ARG A 296 4.84 6.97 -6.60
N PHE A 297 5.28 5.88 -5.99
CA PHE A 297 6.53 5.85 -5.25
C PHE A 297 7.69 5.46 -6.16
N LYS A 298 8.71 6.30 -6.20
CA LYS A 298 9.94 6.07 -6.96
C LYS A 298 11.14 5.91 -6.01
N SER A 299 12.03 4.97 -6.33
CA SER A 299 13.33 4.80 -5.66
C SER A 299 14.37 4.32 -6.67
N GLY A 300 15.58 4.89 -6.61
CA GLY A 300 16.64 4.58 -7.58
C GLY A 300 16.24 4.82 -9.03
N GLY A 301 15.45 5.86 -9.30
CA GLY A 301 14.96 6.20 -10.64
C GLY A 301 13.83 5.30 -11.18
N LYS A 302 13.38 4.30 -10.42
CA LYS A 302 12.33 3.35 -10.85
C LYS A 302 11.05 3.53 -10.04
N VAL A 303 9.91 3.28 -10.69
CA VAL A 303 8.61 3.21 -10.03
C VAL A 303 8.53 1.89 -9.26
N ILE A 304 8.40 1.98 -7.95
CA ILE A 304 8.36 0.82 -7.04
C ILE A 304 6.92 0.39 -6.77
N HIS A 305 6.03 1.37 -6.63
CA HIS A 305 4.64 1.14 -6.28
C HIS A 305 3.76 2.25 -6.89
N ILE A 306 2.63 1.85 -7.43
CA ILE A 306 1.54 2.73 -7.87
C ILE A 306 0.32 2.38 -7.03
N THR A 307 -0.30 3.41 -6.46
CA THR A 307 -1.63 3.33 -5.85
C THR A 307 -2.56 4.28 -6.59
N THR A 308 -3.78 3.84 -6.89
CA THR A 308 -4.86 4.68 -7.44
C THR A 308 -6.13 4.54 -6.61
N TYR A 309 -6.99 5.60 -6.61
CA TYR A 309 -8.22 5.69 -5.82
C TYR A 309 -9.45 5.91 -6.70
#